data_6ef06f821774a202c265ac798dd8ea08
#
_entry.id   6ef06f821774a202c265ac798dd8ea08
#
_cell.length_a   1.000
_cell.length_b   1.000
_cell.length_c   1.000
_cell.angle_alpha   90.00
_cell.angle_beta   90.00
_cell.angle_gamma   90.00
#
_symmetry.space_group_name_H-M   'P 1'
#
loop_
_entity.id
_entity.type
_entity.pdbx_description
1 polymer ?
#
loop_
_entity_poly.entity_id
_entity_poly.type
_entity_poly.pdbx_seq_one_letter_code
_entity_poly.pdbx_strand_id
1 'polypeptide(L)'
;MTAFVITTDIRDFSDKKHSEKKIKYLARGFTEADANTKPAKLAALQSLISRLSGRKDEVIPIAKGVCIPNGFIRDDGGKHKEVLTFRYENDDFVFGVNMDSTIKGSDDTLFNRSALINEALKTSNRYSIKKVELSPNGIPAESWLFGGIQTIRNSKTEKDEKNTFYNFMLYANQRDATPEKPNLNIGFTSEYKKTRYSEAQMIEIWDRLVNSLRYK
;
A
#
# COMPACT_ATOMS: atom_id res chain seq x y z
N MET A 1 26.48 -4.70 -20.60
CA MET A 1 25.49 -4.21 -19.64
C MET A 1 24.85 -5.41 -18.98
N THR A 2 25.07 -5.69 -17.71
CA THR A 2 24.47 -6.84 -17.01
C THR A 2 23.47 -6.29 -16.01
N ALA A 3 22.19 -6.46 -16.28
CA ALA A 3 21.11 -6.07 -15.38
C ALA A 3 20.83 -7.22 -14.40
N PHE A 4 20.74 -6.91 -13.11
CA PHE A 4 20.21 -7.82 -12.10
C PHE A 4 18.94 -7.20 -11.54
N VAL A 5 17.88 -7.97 -11.58
CA VAL A 5 16.60 -7.54 -11.03
C VAL A 5 16.26 -8.49 -9.88
N ILE A 6 16.04 -7.97 -8.66
CA ILE A 6 15.62 -8.75 -7.50
C ILE A 6 14.17 -8.38 -7.16
N THR A 7 13.19 -9.25 -7.39
CA THR A 7 11.82 -9.10 -6.87
C THR A 7 11.62 -10.01 -5.67
N THR A 8 10.96 -9.53 -4.65
CA THR A 8 10.46 -10.38 -3.58
C THR A 8 8.99 -10.68 -3.88
N ASP A 9 8.71 -11.90 -4.32
CA ASP A 9 7.35 -12.41 -4.46
C ASP A 9 7.05 -13.28 -3.23
N ILE A 10 6.29 -12.75 -2.29
CA ILE A 10 5.85 -13.49 -1.11
C ILE A 10 4.42 -13.94 -1.38
N ARG A 11 4.24 -15.23 -1.61
CA ARG A 11 2.92 -15.85 -1.72
C ARG A 11 2.61 -16.59 -0.44
N ASP A 12 1.58 -16.13 0.25
CA ASP A 12 1.01 -16.83 1.39
C ASP A 12 0.02 -17.90 0.89
N PHE A 13 0.35 -19.16 1.11
CA PHE A 13 -0.51 -20.31 0.82
C PHE A 13 -1.01 -20.96 2.12
N SER A 14 -1.11 -20.18 3.20
CA SER A 14 -1.54 -20.67 4.51
C SER A 14 -3.04 -21.00 4.58
N ASP A 15 -3.82 -20.70 3.55
CA ASP A 15 -5.21 -21.08 3.49
C ASP A 15 -5.37 -22.61 3.43
N LYS A 16 -6.47 -23.10 4.02
CA LYS A 16 -6.76 -24.56 4.09
C LYS A 16 -6.82 -25.24 2.70
N LYS A 17 -6.99 -24.46 1.64
CA LYS A 17 -7.09 -24.96 0.26
C LYS A 17 -5.74 -25.28 -0.35
N HIS A 18 -4.66 -24.79 0.23
CA HIS A 18 -3.29 -24.94 -0.25
C HIS A 18 -2.33 -25.51 0.81
N SER A 19 -2.87 -25.99 1.94
CA SER A 19 -2.09 -26.48 3.09
C SER A 19 -1.16 -27.66 2.78
N GLU A 20 -1.37 -28.37 1.66
CA GLU A 20 -0.47 -29.45 1.20
C GLU A 20 0.77 -28.93 0.47
N LYS A 21 0.79 -27.67 0.04
CA LYS A 21 1.96 -27.06 -0.60
C LYS A 21 2.85 -26.46 0.47
N LYS A 22 3.96 -27.13 0.79
CA LYS A 22 5.02 -26.55 1.62
C LYS A 22 5.40 -25.18 1.05
N ILE A 23 5.17 -24.13 1.84
CA ILE A 23 5.46 -22.74 1.47
C ILE A 23 6.96 -22.64 1.20
N LYS A 24 7.32 -22.44 -0.06
CA LYS A 24 8.65 -21.99 -0.42
C LYS A 24 8.57 -20.47 -0.61
N TYR A 25 9.11 -19.72 0.34
CA TYR A 25 9.36 -18.31 0.13
C TYR A 25 10.42 -18.17 -0.96
N LEU A 26 10.03 -17.62 -2.09
CA LEU A 26 10.97 -17.26 -3.15
C LEU A 26 11.10 -15.74 -3.14
N ALA A 27 12.13 -15.24 -2.43
CA ALA A 27 12.52 -13.85 -2.56
C ALA A 27 13.32 -13.69 -3.87
N ARG A 28 12.78 -12.90 -4.80
CA ARG A 28 13.50 -12.47 -6.00
C ARG A 28 13.68 -10.96 -5.89
N GLY A 29 14.89 -10.50 -5.96
CA GLY A 29 15.14 -9.08 -6.01
C GLY A 29 15.76 -8.68 -7.35
N PHE A 30 15.38 -7.53 -7.90
CA PHE A 30 15.88 -7.00 -9.15
C PHE A 30 16.54 -5.64 -8.94
N THR A 31 17.77 -5.47 -9.37
CA THR A 31 18.43 -4.17 -9.45
C THR A 31 19.18 -4.07 -10.76
N GLU A 32 18.96 -2.98 -11.49
CA GLU A 32 19.80 -2.69 -12.65
C GLU A 32 21.17 -2.20 -12.15
N ALA A 33 22.22 -2.81 -12.63
CA ALA A 33 23.57 -2.42 -12.31
C ALA A 33 24.44 -2.47 -13.58
N ASP A 34 25.23 -1.44 -13.79
CA ASP A 34 26.37 -1.50 -14.68
C ASP A 34 27.55 -2.26 -14.01
N ALA A 35 28.60 -2.51 -14.75
CA ALA A 35 29.76 -3.26 -14.24
C ALA A 35 30.41 -2.59 -13.03
N ASN A 36 30.30 -1.26 -12.88
CA ASN A 36 30.95 -0.49 -11.83
C ASN A 36 30.12 -0.50 -10.54
N THR A 37 28.79 -0.56 -10.62
CA THR A 37 27.89 -0.53 -9.47
C THR A 37 27.53 -1.92 -8.95
N LYS A 38 27.83 -2.99 -9.71
CA LYS A 38 27.50 -4.38 -9.36
C LYS A 38 27.99 -4.82 -7.98
N PRO A 39 29.27 -4.59 -7.56
CA PRO A 39 29.74 -5.02 -6.24
C PRO A 39 28.99 -4.33 -5.10
N ALA A 40 28.76 -3.02 -5.20
CA ALA A 40 28.06 -2.25 -4.18
C ALA A 40 26.60 -2.70 -4.03
N LYS A 41 25.91 -2.96 -5.14
CA LYS A 41 24.52 -3.45 -5.13
C LYS A 41 24.42 -4.88 -4.61
N LEU A 42 25.39 -5.74 -4.92
CA LEU A 42 25.46 -7.09 -4.36
C LEU A 42 25.67 -7.05 -2.84
N ALA A 43 26.58 -6.21 -2.36
CA ALA A 43 26.80 -6.01 -0.93
C ALA A 43 25.55 -5.47 -0.22
N ALA A 44 24.86 -4.51 -0.81
CA ALA A 44 23.60 -3.98 -0.28
C ALA A 44 22.51 -5.07 -0.18
N LEU A 45 22.41 -5.93 -1.19
CA LEU A 45 21.49 -7.06 -1.18
C LEU A 45 21.84 -8.08 -0.09
N GLN A 46 23.12 -8.44 0.05
CA GLN A 46 23.58 -9.33 1.09
C GLN A 46 23.29 -8.77 2.49
N SER A 47 23.51 -7.46 2.69
CA SER A 47 23.14 -6.74 3.91
C SER A 47 21.63 -6.84 4.19
N LEU A 48 20.80 -6.60 3.19
CA LEU A 48 19.35 -6.69 3.33
C LEU A 48 18.91 -8.12 3.71
N ILE A 49 19.44 -9.13 3.05
CA ILE A 49 19.12 -10.54 3.34
C ILE A 49 19.56 -10.92 4.77
N SER A 50 20.72 -10.46 5.22
CA SER A 50 21.23 -10.75 6.57
C SER A 50 20.39 -10.12 7.69
N ARG A 51 19.64 -9.07 7.38
CA ARG A 51 18.74 -8.35 8.31
C ARG A 51 17.30 -8.84 8.26
N LEU A 52 16.95 -9.66 7.26
CA LEU A 52 15.62 -10.22 7.11
C LEU A 52 15.41 -11.37 8.09
N SER A 53 14.31 -11.33 8.82
CA SER A 53 13.88 -12.41 9.72
C SER A 53 12.39 -12.71 9.52
N GLY A 54 11.98 -13.94 9.81
CA GLY A 54 10.58 -14.31 9.84
C GLY A 54 9.86 -13.68 11.03
N ARG A 55 8.58 -13.34 10.86
CA ARG A 55 7.74 -12.74 11.88
C ARG A 55 6.28 -13.16 11.67
N LYS A 56 5.54 -13.39 12.73
CA LYS A 56 4.09 -13.45 12.64
C LYS A 56 3.53 -12.03 12.51
N ASP A 57 2.52 -11.81 11.66
CA ASP A 57 2.04 -10.47 11.35
C ASP A 57 1.48 -9.71 12.54
N GLU A 58 0.89 -10.41 13.52
CA GLU A 58 0.42 -9.84 14.78
C GLU A 58 1.52 -9.39 15.74
N VAL A 59 2.77 -9.86 15.55
CA VAL A 59 3.90 -9.52 16.41
C VAL A 59 4.55 -8.23 15.92
N ILE A 60 4.55 -7.19 16.74
CA ILE A 60 5.23 -5.92 16.46
C ILE A 60 6.63 -5.97 17.07
N PRO A 61 7.71 -5.97 16.27
CA PRO A 61 9.08 -6.00 16.78
C PRO A 61 9.40 -4.75 17.60
N ILE A 62 10.22 -4.90 18.64
CA ILE A 62 10.72 -3.77 19.45
C ILE A 62 11.86 -3.05 18.70
N ALA A 63 12.68 -3.78 17.94
CA ALA A 63 13.78 -3.24 17.17
C ALA A 63 13.28 -2.29 16.07
N LYS A 64 14.11 -1.30 15.71
CA LYS A 64 13.85 -0.44 14.55
C LYS A 64 13.97 -1.26 13.26
N GLY A 65 13.12 -0.96 12.30
CA GLY A 65 13.11 -1.63 11.00
C GLY A 65 11.75 -1.58 10.32
N VAL A 66 11.62 -2.33 9.24
CA VAL A 66 10.43 -2.38 8.40
C VAL A 66 9.73 -3.72 8.56
N CYS A 67 8.45 -3.68 8.89
CA CYS A 67 7.59 -4.85 8.86
C CYS A 67 7.11 -5.10 7.44
N ILE A 68 7.30 -6.33 6.98
CA ILE A 68 6.70 -6.85 5.74
C ILE A 68 5.81 -8.04 6.10
N PRO A 69 4.89 -8.48 5.24
CA PRO A 69 4.08 -9.66 5.49
C PRO A 69 4.94 -10.87 5.86
N ASN A 70 4.65 -11.49 7.00
CA ASN A 70 5.40 -12.63 7.56
C ASN A 70 6.90 -12.38 7.81
N GLY A 71 7.35 -11.12 7.78
CA GLY A 71 8.78 -10.80 7.91
C GLY A 71 9.06 -9.45 8.57
N PHE A 72 10.33 -9.27 8.90
CA PHE A 72 10.87 -8.05 9.46
C PHE A 72 12.29 -7.83 8.94
N ILE A 73 12.56 -6.62 8.44
CA ILE A 73 13.89 -6.19 8.02
C ILE A 73 14.40 -5.23 9.08
N ARG A 74 15.41 -5.65 9.83
CA ARG A 74 16.03 -4.81 10.86
C ARG A 74 16.77 -3.64 10.23
N ASP A 75 16.60 -2.44 10.80
CA ASP A 75 17.37 -1.25 10.42
C ASP A 75 18.86 -1.47 10.69
N ASP A 76 19.72 -0.99 9.80
CA ASP A 76 21.18 -1.01 9.93
C ASP A 76 21.75 0.34 10.33
N GLY A 77 20.89 1.34 10.60
CA GLY A 77 21.26 2.71 10.93
C GLY A 77 21.68 3.56 9.72
N GLY A 78 21.64 3.00 8.52
CA GLY A 78 21.90 3.73 7.28
C GLY A 78 20.74 4.63 6.86
N LYS A 79 21.04 5.65 6.05
CA LYS A 79 20.01 6.47 5.39
C LYS A 79 19.65 5.82 4.06
N HIS A 80 18.63 4.99 4.07
CA HIS A 80 18.16 4.33 2.86
C HIS A 80 17.06 5.14 2.17
N LYS A 81 17.07 5.12 0.84
CA LYS A 81 15.96 5.56 0.02
C LYS A 81 15.12 4.34 -0.29
N GLU A 82 13.89 4.32 0.21
CA GLU A 82 13.03 3.15 0.15
C GLU A 82 11.67 3.52 -0.44
N VAL A 83 11.19 2.64 -1.30
CA VAL A 83 9.81 2.63 -1.75
C VAL A 83 9.22 1.27 -1.38
N LEU A 84 8.22 1.29 -0.51
CA LEU A 84 7.57 0.11 0.00
C LEU A 84 6.11 0.12 -0.40
N THR A 85 5.65 -0.96 -0.99
CA THR A 85 4.25 -1.11 -1.36
C THR A 85 3.71 -2.41 -0.77
N PHE A 86 2.61 -2.28 -0.04
CA PHE A 86 1.86 -3.42 0.51
C PHE A 86 0.48 -3.45 -0.11
N ARG A 87 0.00 -4.63 -0.44
CA ARG A 87 -1.35 -4.86 -0.95
C ARG A 87 -1.97 -6.03 -0.20
N TYR A 88 -3.15 -5.78 0.34
CA TYR A 88 -4.01 -6.77 0.97
C TYR A 88 -5.32 -6.83 0.21
N GLU A 89 -5.82 -8.02 0.00
CA GLU A 89 -7.01 -8.22 -0.81
C GLU A 89 -7.86 -9.35 -0.24
N ASN A 90 -9.17 -9.15 -0.26
CA ASN A 90 -10.16 -10.19 -0.02
C ASN A 90 -11.28 -10.09 -1.07
N ASP A 91 -12.37 -10.82 -0.89
CA ASP A 91 -13.49 -10.81 -1.84
C ASP A 91 -14.24 -9.47 -1.91
N ASP A 92 -14.17 -8.66 -0.88
CA ASP A 92 -14.95 -7.42 -0.73
C ASP A 92 -14.16 -6.16 -1.10
N PHE A 93 -12.85 -6.11 -0.82
CA PHE A 93 -12.04 -4.91 -1.04
C PHE A 93 -10.55 -5.21 -1.23
N VAL A 94 -9.85 -4.21 -1.69
CA VAL A 94 -8.39 -4.13 -1.74
C VAL A 94 -7.93 -2.98 -0.84
N PHE A 95 -6.93 -3.24 -0.04
CA PHE A 95 -6.22 -2.24 0.74
C PHE A 95 -4.77 -2.17 0.28
N GLY A 96 -4.29 -0.98 -0.02
CA GLY A 96 -2.93 -0.74 -0.47
C GLY A 96 -2.25 0.36 0.33
N VAL A 97 -0.99 0.19 0.62
CA VAL A 97 -0.13 1.20 1.24
C VAL A 97 1.11 1.35 0.38
N ASN A 98 1.42 2.57 0.01
CA ASN A 98 2.69 2.94 -0.59
C ASN A 98 3.39 3.96 0.31
N MET A 99 4.61 3.65 0.69
CA MET A 99 5.48 4.50 1.48
C MET A 99 6.74 4.80 0.66
N ASP A 100 7.04 6.07 0.46
CA ASP A 100 8.13 6.50 -0.39
C ASP A 100 9.01 7.55 0.33
N SER A 101 10.22 7.14 0.72
CA SER A 101 11.22 8.01 1.35
C SER A 101 12.08 8.78 0.33
N THR A 102 11.86 8.56 -0.96
CA THR A 102 12.61 9.24 -2.03
C THR A 102 11.97 10.57 -2.43
N ILE A 103 10.66 10.72 -2.16
CA ILE A 103 9.89 11.94 -2.48
C ILE A 103 10.22 13.01 -1.46
N LYS A 104 10.48 14.22 -1.95
CA LYS A 104 10.55 15.42 -1.13
C LYS A 104 9.16 16.04 -1.00
N GLY A 105 8.95 16.74 0.09
CA GLY A 105 7.72 17.50 0.30
C GLY A 105 7.44 18.49 -0.83
N SER A 106 6.15 18.66 -1.15
CA SER A 106 5.65 19.52 -2.22
C SER A 106 4.33 20.14 -1.81
N ASP A 107 4.07 21.34 -2.33
CA ASP A 107 2.76 22.00 -2.20
C ASP A 107 1.69 21.39 -3.11
N ASP A 108 2.03 20.50 -4.02
CA ASP A 108 1.07 19.74 -4.84
C ASP A 108 0.42 18.61 -4.00
N THR A 109 -0.51 19.01 -3.12
CA THR A 109 -1.22 18.09 -2.24
C THR A 109 -2.50 17.53 -2.87
N LEU A 110 -3.09 16.51 -2.24
CA LEU A 110 -4.37 15.94 -2.67
C LEU A 110 -5.45 17.04 -2.79
N PHE A 111 -5.50 17.96 -1.84
CA PHE A 111 -6.53 18.98 -1.82
C PHE A 111 -6.25 20.14 -2.78
N ASN A 112 -5.00 20.43 -3.10
CA ASN A 112 -4.67 21.40 -4.14
C ASN A 112 -5.09 20.92 -5.53
N ARG A 113 -5.24 19.60 -5.72
CA ARG A 113 -5.75 18.98 -6.95
C ARG A 113 -7.28 18.83 -6.98
N SER A 114 -8.00 19.46 -6.04
CA SER A 114 -9.45 19.25 -5.88
C SER A 114 -10.28 19.58 -7.11
N ALA A 115 -9.91 20.60 -7.86
CA ALA A 115 -10.64 20.97 -9.08
C ALA A 115 -10.59 19.85 -10.12
N LEU A 116 -9.41 19.32 -10.38
CA LEU A 116 -9.19 18.20 -11.32
C LEU A 116 -9.90 16.92 -10.86
N ILE A 117 -9.81 16.61 -9.57
CA ILE A 117 -10.45 15.41 -9.00
C ILE A 117 -11.97 15.53 -9.10
N ASN A 118 -12.56 16.70 -8.77
CA ASN A 118 -14.00 16.91 -8.86
C ASN A 118 -14.51 16.79 -10.31
N GLU A 119 -13.76 17.27 -11.28
CA GLU A 119 -14.08 17.11 -12.69
C GLU A 119 -14.05 15.64 -13.10
N ALA A 120 -13.00 14.91 -12.70
CA ALA A 120 -12.88 13.49 -12.96
C ALA A 120 -14.02 12.66 -12.31
N LEU A 121 -14.44 13.01 -11.10
CA LEU A 121 -15.56 12.36 -10.42
C LEU A 121 -16.87 12.58 -11.21
N LYS A 122 -17.14 13.80 -11.68
CA LYS A 122 -18.34 14.13 -12.47
C LYS A 122 -18.38 13.35 -13.78
N THR A 123 -17.29 13.31 -14.52
CA THR A 123 -17.20 12.64 -15.81
C THR A 123 -17.28 11.13 -15.72
N SER A 124 -16.94 10.55 -14.57
CA SER A 124 -16.95 9.12 -14.32
C SER A 124 -18.16 8.61 -13.51
N ASN A 125 -19.20 9.43 -13.36
CA ASN A 125 -20.39 9.12 -12.54
C ASN A 125 -20.06 8.68 -11.11
N ARG A 126 -19.08 9.35 -10.51
CA ARG A 126 -18.66 9.17 -9.13
C ARG A 126 -19.10 10.35 -8.27
N TYR A 127 -19.28 10.14 -6.98
CA TYR A 127 -19.65 11.16 -6.03
C TYR A 127 -18.68 11.22 -4.86
N SER A 128 -18.45 12.42 -4.36
CA SER A 128 -17.65 12.62 -3.15
C SER A 128 -18.48 12.29 -1.91
N ILE A 129 -17.96 11.44 -1.04
CA ILE A 129 -18.58 11.05 0.23
C ILE A 129 -18.06 11.98 1.33
N LYS A 130 -16.75 12.06 1.48
CA LYS A 130 -16.11 12.82 2.56
C LYS A 130 -14.74 13.31 2.09
N LYS A 131 -14.43 14.55 2.43
CA LYS A 131 -13.13 15.17 2.20
C LYS A 131 -12.70 15.82 3.52
N VAL A 132 -11.55 15.43 4.08
CA VAL A 132 -11.16 15.84 5.42
C VAL A 132 -9.65 15.88 5.58
N GLU A 133 -9.16 16.94 6.22
CA GLU A 133 -7.83 16.99 6.81
C GLU A 133 -7.86 16.30 8.16
N LEU A 134 -6.83 15.51 8.47
CA LEU A 134 -6.73 14.77 9.70
C LEU A 134 -5.27 14.61 10.12
N SER A 135 -5.07 14.23 11.37
CA SER A 135 -3.71 14.07 11.91
C SER A 135 -3.67 12.87 12.86
N PRO A 136 -3.84 11.63 12.35
CA PRO A 136 -3.79 10.44 13.18
C PRO A 136 -2.42 10.32 13.86
N ASN A 137 -2.44 10.30 15.20
CA ASN A 137 -1.23 10.25 16.03
C ASN A 137 -0.14 11.28 15.64
N GLY A 138 -0.56 12.48 15.22
CA GLY A 138 0.34 13.56 14.84
C GLY A 138 0.89 13.47 13.41
N ILE A 139 0.36 12.58 12.57
CA ILE A 139 0.75 12.46 11.16
C ILE A 139 -0.17 13.35 10.30
N PRO A 140 0.30 14.47 9.73
CA PRO A 140 -0.53 15.32 8.88
C PRO A 140 -0.98 14.57 7.63
N ALA A 141 -2.28 14.54 7.36
CA ALA A 141 -2.84 13.80 6.26
C ALA A 141 -4.08 14.47 5.67
N GLU A 142 -4.29 14.25 4.38
CA GLU A 142 -5.50 14.60 3.64
C GLU A 142 -6.17 13.32 3.16
N SER A 143 -7.48 13.18 3.43
CA SER A 143 -8.25 12.01 3.02
C SER A 143 -9.45 12.42 2.18
N TRP A 144 -9.68 11.65 1.11
CA TRP A 144 -10.84 11.82 0.24
C TRP A 144 -11.51 10.49 -0.05
N LEU A 145 -12.78 10.43 0.28
CA LEU A 145 -13.63 9.26 0.10
C LEU A 145 -14.64 9.54 -1.00
N PHE A 146 -14.74 8.66 -1.96
CA PHE A 146 -15.74 8.74 -3.00
C PHE A 146 -16.33 7.36 -3.33
N GLY A 147 -17.52 7.38 -3.89
CA GLY A 147 -18.25 6.21 -4.35
C GLY A 147 -18.72 6.39 -5.79
N GLY A 148 -19.27 5.31 -6.33
CA GLY A 148 -19.81 5.31 -7.67
C GLY A 148 -20.56 4.02 -7.98
N ILE A 149 -21.06 3.94 -9.21
CA ILE A 149 -21.70 2.73 -9.74
C ILE A 149 -20.79 2.16 -10.82
N GLN A 150 -20.50 0.88 -10.72
CA GLN A 150 -19.76 0.12 -11.71
C GLN A 150 -20.59 -1.00 -12.29
N THR A 151 -20.24 -1.44 -13.48
CA THR A 151 -20.81 -2.63 -14.10
C THR A 151 -19.80 -3.77 -14.03
N ILE A 152 -20.18 -4.87 -13.41
CA ILE A 152 -19.35 -6.08 -13.29
C ILE A 152 -20.05 -7.21 -14.03
N ARG A 153 -19.32 -7.90 -14.91
CA ARG A 153 -19.82 -9.11 -15.55
C ARG A 153 -19.80 -10.27 -14.57
N ASN A 154 -20.95 -10.85 -14.31
CA ASN A 154 -21.07 -12.03 -13.48
C ASN A 154 -20.61 -13.26 -14.27
N SER A 155 -19.53 -13.90 -13.85
CA SER A 155 -18.92 -15.04 -14.54
C SER A 155 -19.79 -16.30 -14.59
N LYS A 156 -20.81 -16.41 -13.70
CA LYS A 156 -21.71 -17.56 -13.65
C LYS A 156 -22.93 -17.37 -14.56
N THR A 157 -23.45 -16.16 -14.62
CA THR A 157 -24.68 -15.85 -15.38
C THR A 157 -24.37 -15.20 -16.73
N GLU A 158 -23.13 -14.81 -16.96
CA GLU A 158 -22.65 -14.01 -18.10
C GLU A 158 -23.38 -12.69 -18.30
N LYS A 159 -24.10 -12.22 -17.29
CA LYS A 159 -24.84 -10.96 -17.30
C LYS A 159 -24.06 -9.85 -16.62
N ASP A 160 -24.28 -8.65 -17.10
CA ASP A 160 -23.75 -7.44 -16.48
C ASP A 160 -24.63 -7.03 -15.29
N GLU A 161 -23.99 -6.84 -14.14
CA GLU A 161 -24.62 -6.41 -12.89
C GLU A 161 -24.09 -5.03 -12.49
N LYS A 162 -25.00 -4.11 -12.15
CA LYS A 162 -24.63 -2.82 -11.57
C LYS A 162 -24.42 -2.96 -10.08
N ASN A 163 -23.27 -2.53 -9.59
CA ASN A 163 -22.91 -2.57 -8.18
C ASN A 163 -22.32 -1.23 -7.75
N THR A 164 -22.62 -0.82 -6.53
CA THR A 164 -21.94 0.30 -5.90
C THR A 164 -20.52 -0.10 -5.54
N PHE A 165 -19.58 0.80 -5.74
CA PHE A 165 -18.20 0.66 -5.27
C PHE A 165 -17.77 1.89 -4.49
N TYR A 166 -16.74 1.71 -3.69
CA TYR A 166 -16.14 2.76 -2.86
C TYR A 166 -14.64 2.82 -3.12
N ASN A 167 -14.11 4.03 -3.12
CA ASN A 167 -12.68 4.25 -3.30
C ASN A 167 -12.25 5.37 -2.35
N PHE A 168 -11.42 5.05 -1.39
CA PHE A 168 -10.96 5.93 -0.35
C PHE A 168 -9.45 6.07 -0.44
N MET A 169 -8.97 7.28 -0.31
CA MET A 169 -7.55 7.59 -0.38
C MET A 169 -7.13 8.50 0.78
N LEU A 170 -5.92 8.31 1.21
CA LEU A 170 -5.24 9.16 2.17
C LEU A 170 -3.82 9.41 1.69
N TYR A 171 -3.40 10.65 1.77
CA TYR A 171 -2.03 11.05 1.56
C TYR A 171 -1.51 11.74 2.82
N ALA A 172 -0.38 11.26 3.34
CA ALA A 172 0.26 11.85 4.51
C ALA A 172 1.66 12.35 4.18
N ASN A 173 2.11 13.34 4.94
CA ASN A 173 3.43 14.00 4.78
C ASN A 173 3.68 14.59 3.39
N GLN A 174 2.64 15.00 2.66
CA GLN A 174 2.82 15.50 1.29
C GLN A 174 3.74 16.72 1.22
N ARG A 175 3.60 17.66 2.18
CA ARG A 175 4.40 18.89 2.21
C ARG A 175 5.77 18.70 2.87
N ASP A 176 5.83 17.84 3.86
CA ASP A 176 6.98 17.71 4.77
C ASP A 176 7.69 16.36 4.62
N ALA A 177 7.54 15.70 3.46
CA ALA A 177 8.15 14.39 3.24
C ALA A 177 9.67 14.45 3.37
N THR A 178 10.20 13.57 4.20
CA THR A 178 11.63 13.35 4.43
C THR A 178 11.91 11.85 4.47
N PRO A 179 13.17 11.41 4.42
CA PRO A 179 13.48 9.99 4.61
C PRO A 179 12.95 9.41 5.94
N GLU A 180 12.91 10.22 7.00
CA GLU A 180 12.41 9.83 8.33
C GLU A 180 10.89 9.93 8.45
N LYS A 181 10.26 10.75 7.62
CA LYS A 181 8.82 10.93 7.50
C LYS A 181 8.41 10.78 6.04
N PRO A 182 8.41 9.55 5.52
CA PRO A 182 8.18 9.32 4.10
C PRO A 182 6.80 9.78 3.66
N ASN A 183 6.68 10.12 2.37
CA ASN A 183 5.37 10.30 1.75
C ASN A 183 4.60 8.98 1.87
N LEU A 184 3.36 9.05 2.34
CA LEU A 184 2.51 7.89 2.53
C LEU A 184 1.23 8.06 1.71
N ASN A 185 0.95 7.07 0.87
CA ASN A 185 -0.29 6.96 0.12
C ASN A 185 -1.00 5.67 0.53
N ILE A 186 -2.24 5.80 0.98
CA ILE A 186 -3.09 4.67 1.36
C ILE A 186 -4.32 4.67 0.48
N GLY A 187 -4.62 3.53 -0.13
CA GLY A 187 -5.82 3.29 -0.90
C GLY A 187 -6.65 2.15 -0.30
N PHE A 188 -7.97 2.32 -0.30
CA PHE A 188 -8.91 1.30 0.11
C PHE A 188 -10.08 1.31 -0.88
N THR A 189 -10.28 0.22 -1.61
CA THR A 189 -11.24 0.20 -2.70
C THR A 189 -11.99 -1.12 -2.82
N SER A 190 -13.27 -1.04 -3.15
CA SER A 190 -14.10 -2.15 -3.60
C SER A 190 -14.35 -2.13 -5.12
N GLU A 191 -13.60 -1.33 -5.87
CA GLU A 191 -13.72 -1.26 -7.33
C GLU A 191 -13.39 -2.63 -7.94
N TYR A 192 -14.19 -3.05 -8.93
CA TYR A 192 -14.17 -4.38 -9.55
C TYR A 192 -14.53 -5.56 -8.62
N LYS A 193 -15.07 -5.27 -7.44
CA LYS A 193 -15.56 -6.28 -6.50
C LYS A 193 -17.03 -6.08 -6.22
N LYS A 194 -17.71 -7.18 -5.88
CA LYS A 194 -19.08 -7.16 -5.38
C LYS A 194 -19.03 -7.17 -3.86
N THR A 195 -18.73 -6.00 -3.29
CA THR A 195 -18.67 -5.89 -1.83
C THR A 195 -20.04 -6.09 -1.20
N ARG A 196 -20.07 -6.80 -0.07
CA ARG A 196 -21.26 -6.95 0.78
C ARG A 196 -21.39 -5.84 1.83
N TYR A 197 -20.38 -4.97 1.94
CA TYR A 197 -20.38 -3.87 2.90
C TYR A 197 -21.12 -2.65 2.36
N SER A 198 -21.93 -2.02 3.23
CA SER A 198 -22.56 -0.74 2.94
C SER A 198 -21.53 0.39 3.00
N GLU A 199 -21.89 1.57 2.48
CA GLU A 199 -21.06 2.77 2.56
C GLU A 199 -20.61 3.07 3.99
N ALA A 200 -21.54 3.03 4.95
CA ALA A 200 -21.24 3.30 6.35
C ALA A 200 -20.23 2.29 6.95
N GLN A 201 -20.37 1.02 6.60
CA GLN A 201 -19.43 -0.02 7.05
C GLN A 201 -18.05 0.15 6.42
N MET A 202 -17.98 0.51 5.13
CA MET A 202 -16.71 0.80 4.48
C MET A 202 -16.01 2.01 5.10
N ILE A 203 -16.77 3.07 5.42
CA ILE A 203 -16.24 4.24 6.14
C ILE A 203 -15.74 3.84 7.54
N GLU A 204 -16.48 3.02 8.27
CA GLU A 204 -16.05 2.56 9.61
C GLU A 204 -14.73 1.78 9.54
N ILE A 205 -14.60 0.88 8.57
CA ILE A 205 -13.35 0.13 8.35
C ILE A 205 -12.21 1.11 8.04
N TRP A 206 -12.46 2.07 7.14
CA TRP A 206 -11.49 3.09 6.79
C TRP A 206 -11.04 3.93 7.97
N ASP A 207 -11.98 4.44 8.76
CA ASP A 207 -11.68 5.28 9.92
C ASP A 207 -10.85 4.50 10.97
N ARG A 208 -11.12 3.20 11.16
CA ARG A 208 -10.30 2.34 12.03
C ARG A 208 -8.88 2.16 11.49
N LEU A 209 -8.73 1.93 10.18
CA LEU A 209 -7.43 1.81 9.53
C LEU A 209 -6.62 3.10 9.68
N VAL A 210 -7.23 4.24 9.37
CA VAL A 210 -6.58 5.55 9.45
C VAL A 210 -6.17 5.90 10.88
N ASN A 211 -7.05 5.66 11.85
CA ASN A 211 -6.76 5.93 13.27
C ASN A 211 -5.66 5.02 13.86
N SER A 212 -5.36 3.91 13.20
CA SER A 212 -4.26 3.03 13.58
C SER A 212 -2.88 3.48 13.11
N LEU A 213 -2.80 4.47 12.21
CA LEU A 213 -1.55 5.01 11.70
C LEU A 213 -0.72 5.62 12.84
N ARG A 214 0.54 5.24 12.91
CA ARG A 214 1.49 5.79 13.87
C ARG A 214 2.92 5.59 13.38
N TYR A 215 3.78 6.52 13.70
CA TYR A 215 5.22 6.26 13.66
C TYR A 215 5.61 5.32 14.79
N LYS A 216 6.65 4.58 14.55
CA LYS A 216 7.21 3.66 15.53
C LYS A 216 8.55 4.19 16.07
#